data_ca419c4bbc408dcea658aa87bc8cc65d
#
_entry.id   ca419c4bbc408dcea658aa87bc8cc65d
#
_cell.length_a   1.000
_cell.length_b   1.000
_cell.length_c   1.000
_cell.angle_alpha   90.00
_cell.angle_beta   90.00
_cell.angle_gamma   90.00
#
_symmetry.space_group_name_H-M   'P 1'
#
loop_
_entity.id
_entity.type
_entity.pdbx_description
1 polymer ?
#
loop_
_entity_poly.entity_id
_entity_poly.type
_entity_poly.pdbx_seq_one_letter_code
_entity_poly.pdbx_strand_id
1 'polypeptide(L)'
;MKFGFVIVEGFEDKTSTAEHTLRRLTEVEGEVEYRTVPGVAETVLAAKCFAELTSVDAVLVFLPAASTVEPAVLTTTLDGLTNIVLDWNMPIVTTISYPDGAQLARAAVTMVNMQIEMENKAEGRMVDTSVN
;
A
#
# COMPACT_ATOMS: atom_id res chain seq x y z
N MET A 1 -13.32 -0.50 0.03
CA MET A 1 -11.86 -0.75 0.03
C MET A 1 -11.32 -0.84 1.45
N LYS A 2 -10.34 -1.68 1.68
CA LYS A 2 -9.66 -1.85 2.96
C LYS A 2 -8.18 -1.54 2.80
N PHE A 3 -7.59 -0.88 3.80
CA PHE A 3 -6.20 -0.44 3.73
C PHE A 3 -5.43 -0.84 4.99
N GLY A 4 -4.19 -1.24 4.80
CA GLY A 4 -3.25 -1.48 5.87
C GLY A 4 -2.19 -0.38 5.93
N PHE A 5 -1.94 0.14 7.11
CA PHE A 5 -0.89 1.14 7.35
C PHE A 5 0.25 0.49 8.12
N VAL A 6 1.44 0.54 7.55
CA VAL A 6 2.67 0.12 8.22
C VAL A 6 3.47 1.38 8.58
N ILE A 7 3.72 1.58 9.85
CA ILE A 7 4.27 2.83 10.37
C ILE A 7 5.55 2.53 11.15
N VAL A 8 6.65 3.17 10.75
CA VAL A 8 7.87 3.12 11.56
C VAL A 8 7.64 3.93 12.84
N GLU A 9 7.97 3.37 13.97
CA GLU A 9 7.80 4.00 15.28
C GLU A 9 8.38 5.42 15.30
N GLY A 10 7.58 6.40 15.73
CA GLY A 10 7.94 7.81 15.73
C GLY A 10 7.55 8.59 14.47
N PHE A 11 7.01 7.93 13.45
CA PHE A 11 6.67 8.56 12.16
C PHE A 11 5.18 8.47 11.85
N GLU A 12 4.33 8.70 12.84
CA GLU A 12 2.88 8.64 12.73
C GLU A 12 2.22 9.92 12.22
N ASP A 13 2.97 10.97 12.02
CA ASP A 13 2.45 12.33 11.75
C ASP A 13 1.63 12.47 10.46
N LYS A 14 1.83 11.60 9.49
CA LYS A 14 1.12 11.65 8.20
C LYS A 14 -0.07 10.70 8.09
N THR A 15 -0.24 9.83 9.07
CA THR A 15 -1.27 8.78 9.02
C THR A 15 -2.68 9.35 9.04
N SER A 16 -2.92 10.36 9.86
CA SER A 16 -4.22 11.01 9.99
C SER A 16 -4.67 11.66 8.67
N THR A 17 -3.78 12.38 8.00
CA THR A 17 -4.05 12.99 6.69
C THR A 17 -4.32 11.94 5.62
N ALA A 18 -3.54 10.88 5.59
CA ALA A 18 -3.72 9.79 4.65
C ALA A 18 -5.08 9.11 4.87
N GLU A 19 -5.42 8.77 6.10
CA GLU A 19 -6.71 8.14 6.42
C GLU A 19 -7.88 9.03 6.03
N HIS A 20 -7.82 10.31 6.38
CA HIS A 20 -8.86 11.28 6.01
C HIS A 20 -9.06 11.34 4.49
N THR A 21 -7.98 11.36 3.73
CA THR A 21 -8.02 11.39 2.27
C THR A 21 -8.62 10.10 1.71
N LEU A 22 -8.24 8.95 2.24
CA LEU A 22 -8.83 7.67 1.83
C LEU A 22 -10.34 7.65 2.04
N ARG A 23 -10.81 8.12 3.18
CA ARG A 23 -12.25 8.15 3.49
C ARG A 23 -13.03 9.10 2.59
N ARG A 24 -12.39 10.16 2.10
CA ARG A 24 -13.01 11.08 1.13
C ARG A 24 -13.08 10.49 -0.28
N LEU A 25 -12.10 9.70 -0.67
CA LEU A 25 -11.96 9.18 -2.04
C LEU A 25 -12.68 7.86 -2.24
N THR A 26 -12.93 7.12 -1.17
CA THR A 26 -13.47 5.77 -1.25
C THR A 26 -14.48 5.52 -0.15
N GLU A 27 -15.26 4.45 -0.31
CA GLU A 27 -15.97 3.85 0.80
C GLU A 27 -15.01 2.87 1.49
N VAL A 28 -14.48 3.28 2.64
CA VAL A 28 -13.60 2.44 3.44
C VAL A 28 -14.45 1.48 4.25
N GLU A 29 -14.29 0.19 4.03
CA GLU A 29 -14.98 -0.84 4.79
C GLU A 29 -14.27 -1.08 6.12
N GLY A 30 -14.96 -0.82 7.23
CA GLY A 30 -14.41 -0.96 8.55
C GLY A 30 -13.35 0.10 8.87
N GLU A 31 -12.49 -0.21 9.82
CA GLU A 31 -11.40 0.67 10.22
C GLU A 31 -10.14 0.34 9.40
N VAL A 32 -9.33 1.38 9.14
CA VAL A 32 -7.98 1.19 8.61
C VAL A 32 -7.16 0.41 9.64
N GLU A 33 -6.50 -0.64 9.21
CA GLU A 33 -5.63 -1.41 10.10
C GLU A 33 -4.26 -0.77 10.20
N TYR A 34 -3.81 -0.54 11.43
CA TYR A 34 -2.52 0.07 11.73
C TYR A 34 -1.57 -0.97 12.33
N ARG A 35 -0.33 -0.99 11.85
CA ARG A 35 0.75 -1.78 12.46
C ARG A 35 2.00 -0.91 12.56
N THR A 36 2.47 -0.72 13.78
CA THR A 36 3.69 0.02 14.06
C THR A 36 4.85 -0.95 14.19
N VAL A 37 5.97 -0.65 13.54
CA VAL A 37 7.18 -1.48 13.55
C VAL A 37 8.36 -0.67 14.08
N PRO A 38 9.38 -1.34 14.67
CA PRO A 38 10.48 -0.61 15.32
C PRO A 38 11.43 0.09 14.36
N GLY A 39 11.55 -0.36 13.11
CA GLY A 39 12.50 0.23 12.17
C GLY A 39 12.10 0.06 10.72
N VAL A 40 12.91 0.63 9.83
CA VAL A 40 12.65 0.67 8.39
C VAL A 40 12.60 -0.73 7.78
N ALA A 41 13.58 -1.58 8.08
CA ALA A 41 13.65 -2.92 7.51
C ALA A 41 12.46 -3.81 7.91
N GLU A 42 11.91 -3.61 9.09
CA GLU A 42 10.81 -4.39 9.64
C GLU A 42 9.46 -4.11 8.95
N THR A 43 9.38 -3.04 8.17
CA THR A 43 8.19 -2.74 7.37
C THR A 43 7.90 -3.82 6.34
N VAL A 44 8.92 -4.50 5.85
CA VAL A 44 8.78 -5.57 4.85
C VAL A 44 7.93 -6.72 5.40
N LEU A 45 8.24 -7.21 6.60
CA LEU A 45 7.49 -8.30 7.21
C LEU A 45 6.03 -7.89 7.48
N ALA A 46 5.82 -6.69 8.01
CA ALA A 46 4.46 -6.20 8.28
C ALA A 46 3.65 -6.08 6.98
N ALA A 47 4.24 -5.55 5.91
CA ALA A 47 3.58 -5.46 4.61
C ALA A 47 3.25 -6.85 4.05
N LYS A 48 4.15 -7.81 4.17
CA LYS A 48 3.90 -9.19 3.76
C LYS A 48 2.76 -9.82 4.55
N CYS A 49 2.70 -9.58 5.84
CA CYS A 49 1.60 -10.07 6.67
C CYS A 49 0.25 -9.49 6.23
N PHE A 50 0.21 -8.21 5.88
CA PHE A 50 -1.01 -7.64 5.31
C PHE A 50 -1.42 -8.34 4.01
N ALA A 51 -0.47 -8.58 3.11
CA ALA A 51 -0.76 -9.23 1.83
C ALA A 51 -1.20 -10.68 1.99
N GLU A 52 -0.56 -11.41 2.89
CA GLU A 52 -0.75 -12.85 3.04
C GLU A 52 -1.90 -13.21 3.98
N LEU A 53 -2.09 -12.45 5.05
CA LEU A 53 -2.96 -12.83 6.16
C LEU A 53 -4.22 -11.99 6.29
N THR A 54 -4.39 -10.96 5.47
CA THR A 54 -5.54 -10.06 5.55
C THR A 54 -6.19 -9.85 4.19
N SER A 55 -7.34 -9.17 4.18
CA SER A 55 -8.08 -8.84 2.97
C SER A 55 -7.93 -7.36 2.56
N VAL A 56 -6.85 -6.69 2.95
CA VAL A 56 -6.64 -5.30 2.52
C VAL A 56 -6.40 -5.22 1.02
N ASP A 57 -6.83 -4.11 0.43
CA ASP A 57 -6.68 -3.86 -1.01
C ASP A 57 -5.35 -3.18 -1.34
N ALA A 58 -4.77 -2.47 -0.39
CA ALA A 58 -3.47 -1.81 -0.54
C ALA A 58 -2.81 -1.59 0.82
N VAL A 59 -1.49 -1.41 0.79
CA VAL A 59 -0.68 -1.12 1.98
C VAL A 59 0.03 0.22 1.78
N LEU A 60 -0.08 1.08 2.77
CA LEU A 60 0.63 2.36 2.82
C LEU A 60 1.73 2.26 3.87
N VAL A 61 2.97 2.52 3.47
CA VAL A 61 4.14 2.39 4.34
C VAL A 61 4.70 3.77 4.65
N PHE A 62 4.73 4.10 5.94
CA PHE A 62 5.18 5.40 6.46
C PHE A 62 6.61 5.28 6.96
N LEU A 63 7.55 5.77 6.16
CA LEU A 63 8.99 5.70 6.38
C LEU A 63 9.57 7.07 6.74
N PRO A 64 10.71 7.11 7.45
CA PRO A 64 11.47 8.34 7.60
C PRO A 64 11.90 8.92 6.26
N ALA A 65 12.27 10.19 6.22
CA ALA A 65 12.83 10.81 5.02
C ALA A 65 14.05 10.02 4.53
N ALA A 66 14.16 9.81 3.21
CA ALA A 66 15.23 9.00 2.61
C ALA A 66 16.63 9.45 3.05
N SER A 67 16.85 10.76 3.20
CA SER A 67 18.13 11.32 3.62
C SER A 67 18.54 10.93 5.04
N THR A 68 17.63 10.44 5.86
CA THR A 68 17.88 10.05 7.26
C THR A 68 18.08 8.56 7.44
N VAL A 69 17.92 7.77 6.38
CA VAL A 69 18.06 6.32 6.40
C VAL A 69 19.36 5.92 5.72
N GLU A 70 20.05 4.95 6.29
CA GLU A 70 21.28 4.42 5.67
C GLU A 70 20.92 3.85 4.28
N PRO A 71 21.66 4.23 3.21
CA PRO A 71 21.26 3.88 1.84
C PRO A 71 21.06 2.39 1.57
N ALA A 72 21.92 1.54 2.13
CA ALA A 72 21.80 0.10 1.92
C ALA A 72 20.53 -0.46 2.59
N VAL A 73 20.16 0.04 3.75
CA VAL A 73 18.92 -0.35 4.45
C VAL A 73 17.71 0.08 3.65
N LEU A 74 17.71 1.31 3.15
CA LEU A 74 16.61 1.84 2.34
C LEU A 74 16.42 1.03 1.06
N THR A 75 17.49 0.79 0.32
CA THR A 75 17.45 0.02 -0.93
C THR A 75 16.92 -1.39 -0.70
N THR A 76 17.45 -2.09 0.30
CA THR A 76 17.04 -3.44 0.62
C THR A 76 15.55 -3.49 1.03
N THR A 77 15.10 -2.50 1.80
CA THR A 77 13.70 -2.41 2.22
C THR A 77 12.79 -2.19 1.02
N LEU A 78 13.11 -1.24 0.14
CA LEU A 78 12.29 -0.96 -1.04
C LEU A 78 12.26 -2.15 -1.99
N ASP A 79 13.37 -2.85 -2.16
CA ASP A 79 13.41 -4.09 -2.95
C ASP A 79 12.52 -5.18 -2.35
N GLY A 80 12.54 -5.33 -1.03
CA GLY A 80 11.67 -6.27 -0.33
C GLY A 80 10.18 -5.96 -0.51
N LEU A 81 9.81 -4.70 -0.40
CA LEU A 81 8.43 -4.26 -0.64
C LEU A 81 8.02 -4.50 -2.10
N THR A 82 8.91 -4.22 -3.05
CA THR A 82 8.66 -4.49 -4.47
C THR A 82 8.41 -5.97 -4.73
N ASN A 83 9.17 -6.86 -4.10
CA ASN A 83 8.95 -8.30 -4.23
C ASN A 83 7.57 -8.73 -3.74
N ILE A 84 7.06 -8.13 -2.68
CA ILE A 84 5.70 -8.41 -2.18
C ILE A 84 4.66 -7.96 -3.22
N VAL A 85 4.83 -6.78 -3.80
CA VAL A 85 3.94 -6.29 -4.87
C VAL A 85 3.87 -7.29 -6.01
N LEU A 86 5.01 -7.80 -6.46
CA LEU A 86 5.09 -8.74 -7.58
C LEU A 86 4.51 -10.11 -7.23
N ASP A 87 4.77 -10.60 -6.04
CA ASP A 87 4.34 -11.94 -5.63
C ASP A 87 2.84 -12.02 -5.30
N TRP A 88 2.27 -10.95 -4.77
CA TRP A 88 0.91 -10.93 -4.25
C TRP A 88 -0.05 -10.03 -5.03
N ASN A 89 0.42 -9.35 -6.05
CA ASN A 89 -0.35 -8.31 -6.76
C ASN A 89 -0.97 -7.29 -5.78
N MET A 90 -0.22 -6.96 -4.74
CA MET A 90 -0.66 -6.05 -3.67
C MET A 90 -0.07 -4.67 -3.92
N PRO A 91 -0.90 -3.63 -4.17
CA PRO A 91 -0.39 -2.27 -4.23
C PRO A 91 0.24 -1.87 -2.90
N ILE A 92 1.51 -1.47 -2.94
CA ILE A 92 2.23 -0.93 -1.79
C ILE A 92 2.83 0.40 -2.19
N VAL A 93 2.46 1.45 -1.46
CA VAL A 93 2.96 2.81 -1.68
C VAL A 93 3.69 3.30 -0.44
N THR A 94 4.73 4.09 -0.62
CA THR A 94 5.58 4.55 0.48
C THR A 94 5.67 6.07 0.53
N THR A 95 5.96 6.61 1.71
CA THR A 95 6.23 8.04 1.90
C THR A 95 7.56 8.47 1.26
N ILE A 96 8.39 7.53 0.82
CA ILE A 96 9.60 7.85 0.03
C ILE A 96 9.19 8.39 -1.35
N SER A 97 8.25 7.72 -2.01
CA SER A 97 7.74 8.14 -3.33
C SER A 97 6.71 9.26 -3.22
N TYR A 98 5.92 9.26 -2.15
CA TYR A 98 4.83 10.21 -1.92
C TYR A 98 4.94 10.78 -0.49
N PRO A 99 5.77 11.80 -0.27
CA PRO A 99 6.00 12.34 1.08
C PRO A 99 4.77 12.98 1.74
N ASP A 100 3.81 13.46 0.94
CA ASP A 100 2.56 14.02 1.42
C ASP A 100 1.54 12.91 1.66
N GLY A 101 0.92 12.87 2.84
CA GLY A 101 -0.06 11.84 3.20
C GLY A 101 -1.27 11.79 2.28
N ALA A 102 -1.74 12.94 1.78
CA ALA A 102 -2.85 12.98 0.82
C ALA A 102 -2.45 12.40 -0.54
N GLN A 103 -1.26 12.71 -1.02
CA GLN A 103 -0.74 12.14 -2.27
C GLN A 103 -0.49 10.64 -2.15
N LEU A 104 0.01 10.19 -1.00
CA LEU A 104 0.19 8.77 -0.71
C LEU A 104 -1.14 8.02 -0.80
N ALA A 105 -2.18 8.57 -0.18
CA ALA A 105 -3.52 7.98 -0.22
C ALA A 105 -4.08 7.93 -1.65
N ARG A 106 -3.93 9.01 -2.41
CA ARG A 106 -4.37 9.05 -3.81
C ARG A 106 -3.65 8.02 -4.67
N ALA A 107 -2.36 7.85 -4.47
CA ALA A 107 -1.59 6.84 -5.19
C ALA A 107 -2.13 5.43 -4.90
N ALA A 108 -2.41 5.12 -3.63
CA ALA A 108 -2.97 3.83 -3.25
C ALA A 108 -4.32 3.57 -3.95
N VAL A 109 -5.23 4.53 -3.89
CA VAL A 109 -6.56 4.42 -4.52
C VAL A 109 -6.44 4.27 -6.04
N THR A 110 -5.55 5.03 -6.66
CA THR A 110 -5.31 4.94 -8.11
C THR A 110 -4.87 3.54 -8.51
N MET A 111 -3.96 2.94 -7.76
CA MET A 111 -3.47 1.59 -8.06
C MET A 111 -4.54 0.53 -7.85
N VAL A 112 -5.35 0.63 -6.80
CA VAL A 112 -6.46 -0.30 -6.57
C VAL A 112 -7.50 -0.19 -7.68
N ASN A 113 -7.86 1.02 -8.08
CA ASN A 113 -8.82 1.24 -9.17
C ASN A 113 -8.30 0.71 -10.50
N MET A 114 -7.01 0.85 -10.77
CA MET A 114 -6.39 0.27 -11.97
C MET A 114 -6.55 -1.25 -11.98
N GLN A 115 -6.28 -1.92 -10.86
CA GLN A 115 -6.43 -3.36 -10.76
C GLN A 115 -7.89 -3.80 -11.01
N ILE A 116 -8.84 -3.12 -10.38
CA ILE A 116 -10.28 -3.42 -10.57
C ILE A 116 -10.66 -3.27 -12.03
N GLU A 117 -10.24 -2.18 -12.67
CA GLU A 117 -10.53 -1.94 -14.08
C GLU A 117 -9.95 -3.03 -14.97
N MET A 118 -8.71 -3.44 -14.73
CA MET A 118 -8.06 -4.47 -15.54
C MET A 118 -8.66 -5.85 -15.32
N GLU A 119 -9.05 -6.18 -14.09
CA GLU A 119 -9.76 -7.41 -13.77
C GLU A 119 -11.12 -7.46 -14.49
N ASN A 120 -11.87 -6.38 -14.48
CA ASN A 120 -13.14 -6.29 -15.17
C ASN A 120 -13.00 -6.45 -16.69
N LYS A 121 -11.96 -5.88 -17.27
CA LYS A 121 -11.66 -6.06 -18.70
C LYS A 121 -11.31 -7.50 -19.04
N ALA A 122 -10.53 -8.15 -18.17
CA ALA A 122 -10.16 -9.56 -18.36
C ALA A 122 -11.40 -10.47 -18.28
N GLU A 123 -12.29 -10.24 -17.32
CA GLU A 123 -13.56 -10.96 -17.20
C GLU A 123 -14.46 -10.73 -18.42
N GLY A 124 -14.57 -9.50 -18.90
CA GLY A 124 -15.32 -9.18 -20.11
C GLY A 124 -14.80 -9.90 -21.33
N ARG A 125 -13.49 -9.98 -21.49
CA ARG A 125 -12.87 -10.73 -22.60
C ARG A 125 -13.11 -12.22 -22.49
N MET A 126 -13.11 -12.78 -21.30
CA MET A 126 -13.42 -14.20 -21.08
C MET A 126 -14.88 -14.50 -21.42
N VAL A 127 -15.82 -13.63 -21.03
CA VAL A 127 -17.22 -13.75 -21.38
C VAL A 127 -17.43 -13.69 -22.89
N ASP A 128 -16.81 -12.74 -23.57
CA ASP A 128 -16.88 -12.59 -25.02
C ASP A 128 -16.35 -13.84 -25.74
N THR A 129 -15.26 -14.39 -25.26
CA THR A 129 -14.67 -15.63 -25.79
C THR A 129 -15.61 -16.82 -25.59
N SER A 130 -16.32 -16.90 -24.48
CA SER A 130 -17.21 -18.01 -24.18
C SER A 130 -18.50 -17.99 -25.00
N VAL A 131 -18.90 -16.85 -25.52
CA VAL A 131 -20.09 -16.69 -26.37
C VAL A 131 -19.84 -17.11 -27.80
N ASN A 132 -18.62 -17.03 -28.24
CA ASN A 132 -18.21 -17.38 -29.58
C ASN A 132 -17.87 -18.86 -29.71
#